data_a5649387b4657bd4e252dc07b433123c
#
_entry.id   a5649387b4657bd4e252dc07b433123c
#
_cell.length_a   1.000
_cell.length_b   1.000
_cell.length_c   1.000
_cell.angle_alpha   90.00
_cell.angle_beta   90.00
_cell.angle_gamma   90.00
#
_symmetry.space_group_name_H-M   'P 1'
#
loop_
_entity.id
_entity.type
_entity.pdbx_description
1 polymer ?
#
loop_
_entity_poly.entity_id
_entity_poly.type
_entity_poly.pdbx_seq_one_letter_code
_entity_poly.pdbx_strand_id
1 'polypeptide(L)'
;MGKAKRKKKTPTAVDRTLPTPEQLASGDFVSAGMPMRRVPMIETMHKRGQLTEEEYRSLGYYRDQASIADRSGVKSCLDREIGSGGAGPGAAVISALIETGRIERDLGSLWKIARAVAVDDLSLTQWCIGIYGGRERYNAHGEFIVMVPVDEKNVIGLALLELKMAAGRIVR
;
A
#
# COMPACT_ATOMS: atom_id res chain seq x y z
N MET A 1 -30.15 -46.72 25.22
CA MET A 1 -28.81 -46.16 24.90
C MET A 1 -28.96 -44.89 24.08
N GLY A 2 -28.86 -43.73 24.74
CA GLY A 2 -29.08 -42.43 24.11
C GLY A 2 -27.81 -41.91 23.45
N LYS A 3 -27.83 -41.63 22.13
CA LYS A 3 -26.72 -41.01 21.40
C LYS A 3 -26.61 -39.54 21.81
N ALA A 4 -25.50 -39.16 22.49
CA ALA A 4 -25.18 -37.78 22.82
C ALA A 4 -25.02 -36.95 21.52
N LYS A 5 -25.88 -35.95 21.32
CA LYS A 5 -25.75 -34.95 20.25
C LYS A 5 -24.50 -34.13 20.49
N ARG A 6 -23.47 -34.30 19.66
CA ARG A 6 -22.30 -33.41 19.59
C ARG A 6 -22.78 -31.99 19.24
N LYS A 7 -22.70 -31.04 20.20
CA LYS A 7 -22.89 -29.61 19.96
C LYS A 7 -21.86 -29.17 18.94
N LYS A 8 -22.31 -28.72 17.75
CA LYS A 8 -21.46 -28.01 16.79
C LYS A 8 -20.93 -26.74 17.48
N LYS A 9 -19.63 -26.65 17.70
CA LYS A 9 -18.98 -25.39 18.12
C LYS A 9 -19.23 -24.37 16.99
N THR A 10 -20.00 -23.33 17.27
CA THR A 10 -20.08 -22.14 16.43
C THR A 10 -18.66 -21.57 16.28
N PRO A 11 -18.16 -21.32 15.05
CA PRO A 11 -16.86 -20.68 14.90
C PRO A 11 -16.92 -19.32 15.59
N THR A 12 -16.01 -19.08 16.52
CA THR A 12 -15.83 -17.78 17.16
C THR A 12 -15.54 -16.76 16.04
N ALA A 13 -16.28 -15.65 16.04
CA ALA A 13 -16.04 -14.58 15.07
C ALA A 13 -14.57 -14.17 15.17
N VAL A 14 -13.82 -14.42 14.09
CA VAL A 14 -12.43 -14.02 14.01
C VAL A 14 -12.43 -12.49 13.93
N ASP A 15 -11.83 -11.85 14.92
CA ASP A 15 -11.64 -10.40 14.91
C ASP A 15 -10.68 -10.05 13.76
N ARG A 16 -11.24 -9.54 12.65
CA ARG A 16 -10.49 -9.20 11.45
C ARG A 16 -9.61 -7.95 11.59
N THR A 17 -9.65 -7.32 12.76
CA THR A 17 -8.82 -6.14 13.07
C THR A 17 -7.43 -6.53 13.56
N LEU A 18 -7.24 -7.78 14.00
CA LEU A 18 -5.97 -8.30 14.46
C LEU A 18 -5.27 -9.12 13.37
N PRO A 19 -3.95 -8.96 13.19
CA PRO A 19 -3.20 -9.77 12.25
C PRO A 19 -3.21 -11.25 12.66
N THR A 20 -3.23 -12.15 11.68
CA THR A 20 -3.13 -13.59 11.92
C THR A 20 -1.72 -13.96 12.40
N PRO A 21 -1.54 -15.11 13.10
CA PRO A 21 -0.21 -15.57 13.51
C PRO A 21 0.78 -15.68 12.34
N GLU A 22 0.30 -16.04 11.15
CA GLU A 22 1.11 -16.13 9.92
C GLU A 22 1.58 -14.74 9.45
N GLN A 23 0.70 -13.75 9.51
CA GLN A 23 1.04 -12.34 9.19
C GLN A 23 2.03 -11.75 10.21
N LEU A 24 1.96 -12.17 11.47
CA LEU A 24 2.95 -11.78 12.49
C LEU A 24 4.30 -12.45 12.23
N ALA A 25 4.30 -13.72 11.82
CA ALA A 25 5.52 -14.48 11.52
C ALA A 25 6.21 -13.98 10.23
N SER A 26 5.45 -13.46 9.25
CA SER A 26 6.00 -12.89 8.01
C SER A 26 6.73 -11.54 8.23
N GLY A 27 6.56 -10.91 9.40
CA GLY A 27 7.11 -9.59 9.70
C GLY A 27 6.36 -8.43 9.04
N ASP A 28 5.16 -8.68 8.49
CA ASP A 28 4.32 -7.66 7.86
C ASP A 28 3.68 -6.70 8.90
N PHE A 29 3.79 -7.05 10.18
CA PHE A 29 3.31 -6.24 11.28
C PHE A 29 4.39 -6.09 12.35
N VAL A 30 4.51 -4.90 12.92
CA VAL A 30 5.35 -4.62 14.07
C VAL A 30 4.48 -4.18 15.25
N SER A 31 4.80 -4.69 16.44
CA SER A 31 4.17 -4.22 17.66
C SER A 31 4.76 -2.86 18.02
N ALA A 32 3.94 -1.83 17.91
CA ALA A 32 4.28 -0.47 18.36
C ALA A 32 3.53 -0.11 19.66
N GLY A 33 3.36 -1.09 20.56
CA GLY A 33 2.37 -1.05 21.62
C GLY A 33 1.01 -1.51 21.08
N MET A 34 -0.08 -1.17 21.70
CA MET A 34 -1.40 -1.28 21.07
C MET A 34 -1.72 0.06 20.41
N PRO A 35 -2.03 0.12 19.09
CA PRO A 35 -2.34 -0.95 18.13
C PRO A 35 -1.13 -1.44 17.30
N MET A 36 -1.22 -2.66 16.75
CA MET A 36 -0.24 -3.18 15.81
C MET A 36 -0.25 -2.38 14.50
N ARG A 37 0.94 -1.95 14.05
CA ARG A 37 1.12 -1.21 12.80
C ARG A 37 1.53 -2.16 11.69
N ARG A 38 0.81 -2.10 10.56
CA ARG A 38 1.25 -2.77 9.33
C ARG A 38 2.56 -2.15 8.85
N VAL A 39 3.53 -3.00 8.48
CA VAL A 39 4.77 -2.55 7.85
C VAL A 39 4.46 -2.06 6.44
N PRO A 40 4.92 -0.87 6.04
CA PRO A 40 4.73 -0.36 4.70
C PRO A 40 5.27 -1.28 3.62
N MET A 41 4.62 -1.32 2.46
CA MET A 41 5.02 -2.20 1.35
C MET A 41 6.46 -1.93 0.90
N ILE A 42 6.87 -0.67 0.80
CA ILE A 42 8.26 -0.31 0.43
C ILE A 42 9.30 -0.85 1.42
N GLU A 43 8.98 -0.85 2.73
CA GLU A 43 9.85 -1.42 3.76
C GLU A 43 9.91 -2.95 3.65
N THR A 44 8.77 -3.60 3.40
CA THR A 44 8.69 -5.04 3.17
C THR A 44 9.52 -5.44 1.94
N MET A 45 9.43 -4.68 0.84
CA MET A 45 10.21 -4.91 -0.38
C MET A 45 11.72 -4.70 -0.14
N HIS A 46 12.10 -3.68 0.63
CA HIS A 46 13.49 -3.45 1.01
C HIS A 46 14.03 -4.60 1.87
N LYS A 47 13.30 -5.05 2.89
CA LYS A 47 13.69 -6.21 3.72
C LYS A 47 13.85 -7.51 2.92
N ARG A 48 13.09 -7.66 1.83
CA ARG A 48 13.19 -8.80 0.90
C ARG A 48 14.31 -8.64 -0.15
N GLY A 49 15.06 -7.55 -0.11
CA GLY A 49 16.13 -7.27 -1.07
C GLY A 49 15.62 -6.91 -2.48
N GLN A 50 14.35 -6.58 -2.63
CA GLN A 50 13.75 -6.17 -3.91
C GLN A 50 14.08 -4.70 -4.25
N LEU A 51 14.31 -3.86 -3.25
CA LEU A 51 14.73 -2.47 -3.38
C LEU A 51 16.10 -2.29 -2.72
N THR A 52 16.95 -1.47 -3.32
CA THR A 52 18.19 -0.99 -2.71
C THR A 52 17.86 0.05 -1.62
N GLU A 53 18.86 0.38 -0.79
CA GLU A 53 18.71 1.42 0.23
C GLU A 53 18.38 2.79 -0.38
N GLU A 54 19.00 3.12 -1.52
CA GLU A 54 18.75 4.39 -2.22
C GLU A 54 17.33 4.45 -2.80
N GLU A 55 16.87 3.37 -3.46
CA GLU A 55 15.51 3.25 -3.98
C GLU A 55 14.47 3.35 -2.86
N TYR A 56 14.73 2.70 -1.73
CA TYR A 56 13.87 2.76 -0.55
C TYR A 56 13.78 4.18 0.02
N ARG A 57 14.90 4.88 0.16
CA ARG A 57 14.92 6.28 0.64
C ARG A 57 14.18 7.22 -0.29
N SER A 58 14.36 7.05 -1.60
CA SER A 58 13.68 7.85 -2.61
C SER A 58 12.16 7.71 -2.54
N LEU A 59 11.68 6.45 -2.51
CA LEU A 59 10.24 6.18 -2.38
C LEU A 59 9.69 6.61 -1.02
N GLY A 60 10.49 6.49 0.05
CA GLY A 60 10.16 6.98 1.38
C GLY A 60 9.97 8.49 1.41
N TYR A 61 10.90 9.22 0.79
CA TYR A 61 10.78 10.67 0.65
C TYR A 61 9.48 11.10 -0.07
N TYR A 62 9.20 10.47 -1.22
CA TYR A 62 7.97 10.74 -1.96
C TYR A 62 6.72 10.46 -1.10
N ARG A 63 6.69 9.32 -0.41
CA ARG A 63 5.60 8.95 0.50
C ARG A 63 5.39 9.98 1.60
N ASP A 64 6.47 10.46 2.22
CA ASP A 64 6.39 11.44 3.30
C ASP A 64 5.81 12.77 2.79
N GLN A 65 6.26 13.25 1.63
CA GLN A 65 5.73 14.46 0.99
C GLN A 65 4.24 14.28 0.64
N ALA A 66 3.87 13.17 0.01
CA ALA A 66 2.47 12.88 -0.31
C ALA A 66 1.59 12.77 0.95
N SER A 67 2.09 12.16 2.03
CA SER A 67 1.36 12.07 3.31
C SER A 67 1.11 13.43 3.95
N ILE A 68 2.06 14.37 3.85
CA ILE A 68 1.89 15.73 4.34
C ILE A 68 0.87 16.47 3.46
N ALA A 69 0.97 16.31 2.15
CA ALA A 69 0.05 16.90 1.18
C ALA A 69 -1.39 16.41 1.36
N ASP A 70 -1.59 15.10 1.57
CA ASP A 70 -2.93 14.49 1.73
C ASP A 70 -3.59 14.85 3.07
N ARG A 71 -2.82 15.07 4.15
CA ARG A 71 -3.34 15.50 5.47
C ARG A 71 -3.92 16.91 5.47
N SER A 72 -3.64 17.69 4.45
CA SER A 72 -3.97 19.10 4.42
C SER A 72 -5.46 19.41 4.37
N GLY A 73 -6.29 18.46 4.00
CA GLY A 73 -7.70 18.75 3.73
C GLY A 73 -7.91 19.82 2.63
N VAL A 74 -6.87 20.13 1.82
CA VAL A 74 -6.93 21.15 0.76
C VAL A 74 -8.02 20.82 -0.25
N LYS A 75 -8.31 19.53 -0.49
CA LYS A 75 -9.51 19.11 -1.23
C LYS A 75 -10.80 19.61 -0.57
N SER A 76 -10.82 19.71 0.76
CA SER A 76 -11.94 20.24 1.54
C SER A 76 -11.99 21.77 1.56
N CYS A 77 -10.89 22.48 1.26
CA CYS A 77 -10.88 23.93 1.20
C CYS A 77 -11.51 24.48 -0.08
N LEU A 78 -11.50 23.72 -1.17
CA LEU A 78 -12.20 24.09 -2.40
C LEU A 78 -13.72 23.85 -2.32
N ASP A 79 -14.15 22.93 -1.44
CA ASP A 79 -15.56 22.60 -1.20
C ASP A 79 -16.15 23.37 -0.01
N ARG A 80 -15.36 24.10 0.76
CA ARG A 80 -15.88 24.95 1.84
C ARG A 80 -16.35 26.27 1.26
N GLU A 81 -17.64 26.51 1.40
CA GLU A 81 -18.25 27.83 1.20
C GLU A 81 -17.43 28.89 1.93
N ILE A 82 -17.11 29.96 1.21
CA ILE A 82 -16.40 31.15 1.67
C ILE A 82 -17.18 31.75 2.84
N GLY A 83 -16.86 31.34 4.08
CA GLY A 83 -17.60 31.85 5.24
C GLY A 83 -17.09 31.43 6.62
N SER A 84 -16.35 30.34 6.76
CA SER A 84 -15.77 29.97 8.05
C SER A 84 -14.26 30.27 8.06
N GLY A 85 -13.81 31.24 8.85
CA GLY A 85 -12.43 31.68 9.01
C GLY A 85 -11.50 30.58 9.58
N GLY A 86 -11.30 29.51 8.82
CA GLY A 86 -10.28 28.51 9.07
C GLY A 86 -8.94 28.99 8.54
N ALA A 87 -7.89 28.87 9.35
CA ALA A 87 -6.52 29.08 8.87
C ALA A 87 -6.30 28.23 7.62
N GLY A 88 -5.81 28.82 6.53
CA GLY A 88 -5.44 28.13 5.30
C GLY A 88 -4.38 27.04 5.57
N PRO A 89 -4.08 26.17 4.58
CA PRO A 89 -3.07 25.15 4.73
C PRO A 89 -1.74 25.78 5.13
N GLY A 90 -1.08 25.21 6.16
CA GLY A 90 0.21 25.69 6.63
C GLY A 90 1.27 25.66 5.53
N ALA A 91 2.30 26.51 5.63
CA ALA A 91 3.38 26.59 4.65
C ALA A 91 4.03 25.24 4.32
N ALA A 92 4.17 24.35 5.31
CA ALA A 92 4.71 23.00 5.12
C ALA A 92 3.84 22.15 4.18
N VAL A 93 2.52 22.29 4.25
CA VAL A 93 1.58 21.58 3.39
C VAL A 93 1.64 22.09 1.95
N ILE A 94 1.71 23.41 1.77
CA ILE A 94 1.84 24.02 0.44
C ILE A 94 3.15 23.56 -0.20
N SER A 95 4.25 23.56 0.56
CA SER A 95 5.54 23.08 0.10
C SER A 95 5.47 21.59 -0.30
N ALA A 96 4.84 20.74 0.51
CA ALA A 96 4.68 19.33 0.21
C ALA A 96 3.81 19.09 -1.04
N LEU A 97 2.75 19.86 -1.24
CA LEU A 97 1.91 19.79 -2.45
C LEU A 97 2.71 20.14 -3.70
N ILE A 98 3.50 21.22 -3.65
CA ILE A 98 4.35 21.64 -4.77
C ILE A 98 5.39 20.57 -5.08
N GLU A 99 6.04 20.04 -4.05
CA GLU A 99 7.08 19.02 -4.20
C GLU A 99 6.50 17.69 -4.73
N THR A 100 5.38 17.22 -4.19
CA THR A 100 4.68 16.02 -4.69
C THR A 100 4.31 16.21 -6.17
N GLY A 101 3.73 17.34 -6.54
CA GLY A 101 3.38 17.63 -7.92
C GLY A 101 4.60 17.76 -8.85
N ARG A 102 5.76 18.21 -8.34
CA ARG A 102 7.02 18.22 -9.08
C ARG A 102 7.50 16.79 -9.33
N ILE A 103 7.58 15.99 -8.29
CA ILE A 103 7.98 14.58 -8.38
C ILE A 103 7.09 13.82 -9.37
N GLU A 104 5.78 13.93 -9.27
CA GLU A 104 4.83 13.24 -10.16
C GLU A 104 5.00 13.65 -11.63
N ARG A 105 5.28 14.92 -11.91
CA ARG A 105 5.60 15.39 -13.28
C ARG A 105 6.91 14.81 -13.80
N ASP A 106 7.95 14.80 -12.97
CA ASP A 106 9.27 14.26 -13.33
C ASP A 106 9.22 12.74 -13.57
N LEU A 107 8.37 12.04 -12.85
CA LEU A 107 8.12 10.60 -13.03
C LEU A 107 7.37 10.29 -14.36
N GLY A 108 6.58 11.21 -14.89
CA GLY A 108 5.76 10.96 -16.08
C GLY A 108 4.76 9.82 -15.82
N SER A 109 4.71 8.81 -16.68
CA SER A 109 3.80 7.65 -16.53
C SER A 109 4.08 6.80 -15.29
N LEU A 110 5.31 6.82 -14.78
CA LEU A 110 5.75 6.01 -13.64
C LEU A 110 5.17 6.48 -12.29
N TRP A 111 4.61 7.70 -12.22
CA TRP A 111 4.03 8.21 -10.96
C TRP A 111 2.92 7.31 -10.42
N LYS A 112 2.16 6.65 -11.32
CA LYS A 112 1.04 5.79 -10.93
C LYS A 112 1.49 4.60 -10.08
N ILE A 113 2.53 3.89 -10.50
CA ILE A 113 3.05 2.76 -9.74
C ILE A 113 3.78 3.22 -8.48
N ALA A 114 4.53 4.32 -8.55
CA ALA A 114 5.19 4.89 -7.37
C ALA A 114 4.17 5.28 -6.30
N ARG A 115 3.07 5.94 -6.67
CA ARG A 115 1.98 6.31 -5.76
C ARG A 115 1.29 5.08 -5.18
N ALA A 116 0.90 4.14 -6.02
CA ALA A 116 0.21 2.91 -5.59
C ALA A 116 1.02 2.12 -4.55
N VAL A 117 2.33 1.98 -4.75
CA VAL A 117 3.18 1.18 -3.86
C VAL A 117 3.65 1.98 -2.64
N ALA A 118 4.11 3.23 -2.83
CA ALA A 118 4.69 4.01 -1.74
C ALA A 118 3.65 4.72 -0.88
N VAL A 119 2.56 5.22 -1.47
CA VAL A 119 1.54 6.04 -0.76
C VAL A 119 0.33 5.20 -0.40
N ASP A 120 -0.24 4.48 -1.38
CA ASP A 120 -1.47 3.70 -1.19
C ASP A 120 -1.19 2.31 -0.61
N ASP A 121 0.10 1.97 -0.39
CA ASP A 121 0.57 0.74 0.26
C ASP A 121 0.11 -0.56 -0.45
N LEU A 122 -0.10 -0.49 -1.77
CA LEU A 122 -0.48 -1.64 -2.57
C LEU A 122 0.74 -2.53 -2.88
N SER A 123 0.54 -3.84 -2.83
CA SER A 123 1.55 -4.78 -3.34
C SER A 123 1.64 -4.72 -4.87
N LEU A 124 2.80 -5.10 -5.43
CA LEU A 124 2.95 -5.20 -6.89
C LEU A 124 1.92 -6.13 -7.52
N THR A 125 1.56 -7.22 -6.83
CA THR A 125 0.50 -8.14 -7.28
C THR A 125 -0.85 -7.45 -7.38
N GLN A 126 -1.24 -6.68 -6.34
CA GLN A 126 -2.51 -5.92 -6.35
C GLN A 126 -2.50 -4.85 -7.44
N TRP A 127 -1.38 -4.13 -7.61
CA TRP A 127 -1.21 -3.18 -8.71
C TRP A 127 -1.40 -3.84 -10.07
N CYS A 128 -0.70 -4.96 -10.33
CA CYS A 128 -0.79 -5.69 -11.60
C CYS A 128 -2.20 -6.22 -11.85
N ILE A 129 -2.91 -6.72 -10.84
CA ILE A 129 -4.31 -7.15 -10.96
C ILE A 129 -5.19 -5.97 -11.38
N GLY A 130 -4.98 -4.79 -10.80
CA GLY A 130 -5.72 -3.57 -11.15
C GLY A 130 -5.52 -3.10 -12.60
N ILE A 131 -4.33 -3.30 -13.16
CA ILE A 131 -3.98 -2.85 -14.52
C ILE A 131 -4.26 -3.90 -15.58
N TYR A 132 -3.86 -5.15 -15.33
CA TYR A 132 -3.87 -6.23 -16.33
C TYR A 132 -5.01 -7.22 -16.12
N GLY A 133 -5.80 -7.05 -15.08
CA GLY A 133 -6.81 -8.01 -14.65
C GLY A 133 -6.24 -9.15 -13.83
N GLY A 134 -7.12 -9.84 -13.12
CA GLY A 134 -6.78 -10.97 -12.26
C GLY A 134 -7.49 -12.25 -12.68
N ARG A 135 -6.89 -13.37 -12.38
CA ARG A 135 -7.51 -14.70 -12.44
C ARG A 135 -7.54 -15.32 -11.05
N GLU A 136 -8.57 -16.05 -10.78
CA GLU A 136 -8.69 -16.83 -9.54
C GLU A 136 -7.75 -18.03 -9.57
N ARG A 137 -7.09 -18.27 -8.45
CA ARG A 137 -6.26 -19.45 -8.23
C ARG A 137 -6.90 -20.31 -7.17
N TYR A 138 -7.05 -21.58 -7.49
CA TYR A 138 -7.66 -22.59 -6.64
C TYR A 138 -6.63 -23.62 -6.18
N ASN A 139 -6.86 -24.22 -5.00
CA ASN A 139 -6.07 -25.36 -4.52
C ASN A 139 -6.49 -26.66 -5.22
N ALA A 140 -5.79 -27.76 -4.89
CA ALA A 140 -6.10 -29.09 -5.42
C ALA A 140 -7.51 -29.61 -5.05
N HIS A 141 -8.14 -28.99 -4.03
CA HIS A 141 -9.49 -29.32 -3.58
C HIS A 141 -10.58 -28.44 -4.18
N GLY A 142 -10.22 -27.53 -5.11
CA GLY A 142 -11.15 -26.60 -5.75
C GLY A 142 -11.57 -25.42 -4.87
N GLU A 143 -10.86 -25.15 -3.77
CA GLU A 143 -11.12 -23.99 -2.93
C GLU A 143 -10.33 -22.78 -3.42
N PHE A 144 -10.97 -21.61 -3.41
CA PHE A 144 -10.31 -20.34 -3.77
C PHE A 144 -9.18 -20.02 -2.79
N ILE A 145 -7.99 -19.74 -3.34
CA ILE A 145 -6.82 -19.35 -2.55
C ILE A 145 -6.61 -17.83 -2.64
N VAL A 146 -6.42 -17.32 -3.86
CA VAL A 146 -6.01 -15.91 -4.08
C VAL A 146 -6.26 -15.48 -5.53
N MET A 147 -6.44 -14.19 -5.74
CA MET A 147 -6.37 -13.57 -7.07
C MET A 147 -4.91 -13.36 -7.46
N VAL A 148 -4.55 -13.74 -8.69
CA VAL A 148 -3.22 -13.51 -9.28
C VAL A 148 -3.35 -12.79 -10.61
N PRO A 149 -2.35 -12.00 -11.06
CA PRO A 149 -2.36 -11.39 -12.39
C PRO A 149 -2.43 -12.44 -13.49
N VAL A 150 -2.99 -12.10 -14.64
CA VAL A 150 -3.16 -13.03 -15.76
C VAL A 150 -1.82 -13.58 -16.26
N ASP A 151 -0.78 -12.74 -16.33
CA ASP A 151 0.61 -13.13 -16.67
C ASP A 151 1.55 -12.81 -15.50
N GLU A 152 1.39 -13.54 -14.38
CA GLU A 152 2.01 -13.26 -13.10
C GLU A 152 3.53 -13.04 -13.17
N LYS A 153 4.24 -13.93 -13.90
CA LYS A 153 5.71 -13.88 -13.93
C LYS A 153 6.26 -12.65 -14.65
N ASN A 154 5.66 -12.29 -15.77
CA ASN A 154 6.15 -11.20 -16.61
C ASN A 154 5.71 -9.84 -16.06
N VAL A 155 4.44 -9.68 -15.70
CA VAL A 155 3.89 -8.37 -15.29
C VAL A 155 4.42 -7.91 -13.94
N ILE A 156 4.65 -8.83 -12.97
CA ILE A 156 5.23 -8.45 -11.67
C ILE A 156 6.69 -8.02 -11.83
N GLY A 157 7.45 -8.73 -12.69
CA GLY A 157 8.83 -8.36 -13.00
C GLY A 157 8.94 -6.98 -13.66
N LEU A 158 8.07 -6.70 -14.63
CA LEU A 158 7.98 -5.38 -15.26
C LEU A 158 7.58 -4.28 -14.28
N ALA A 159 6.57 -4.52 -13.46
CA ALA A 159 6.14 -3.58 -12.44
C ALA A 159 7.25 -3.26 -11.43
N LEU A 160 8.04 -4.26 -11.02
CA LEU A 160 9.19 -4.03 -10.16
C LEU A 160 10.25 -3.17 -10.84
N LEU A 161 10.52 -3.40 -12.13
CA LEU A 161 11.47 -2.60 -12.91
C LEU A 161 10.99 -1.14 -13.05
N GLU A 162 9.71 -0.94 -13.36
CA GLU A 162 9.10 0.39 -13.43
C GLU A 162 9.19 1.14 -12.09
N LEU A 163 8.94 0.44 -10.98
CA LEU A 163 9.07 1.02 -9.64
C LEU A 163 10.51 1.45 -9.33
N LYS A 164 11.51 0.63 -9.70
CA LYS A 164 12.93 0.98 -9.55
C LYS A 164 13.34 2.17 -10.42
N MET A 165 12.84 2.22 -11.66
CA MET A 165 13.05 3.37 -12.54
C MET A 165 12.42 4.64 -11.96
N ALA A 166 11.24 4.54 -11.35
CA ALA A 166 10.61 5.65 -10.64
C ALA A 166 11.48 6.11 -9.47
N ALA A 167 11.92 5.19 -8.62
CA ALA A 167 12.78 5.49 -7.48
C ALA A 167 14.07 6.22 -7.91
N GLY A 168 14.71 5.78 -8.99
CA GLY A 168 15.92 6.43 -9.52
C GLY A 168 15.70 7.84 -10.10
N ARG A 169 14.45 8.23 -10.43
CA ARG A 169 14.12 9.58 -10.90
C ARG A 169 13.79 10.57 -9.77
N ILE A 170 13.35 10.08 -8.62
CA ILE A 170 12.91 10.95 -7.49
C ILE A 170 14.08 11.75 -6.90
N VAL A 171 15.31 11.23 -6.91
CA VAL A 171 16.50 11.78 -6.21
C VAL A 171 17.40 12.63 -7.11
N ARG A 172 16.97 12.99 -8.28
CA ARG A 172 17.79 13.83 -9.18
C ARG A 172 17.54 15.31 -9.01
#